data_3fd3d2b362ab136c5968763b1a55bd1f
#
_entry.id   3fd3d2b362ab136c5968763b1a55bd1f
#
_cell.length_a   1.000
_cell.length_b   1.000
_cell.length_c   1.000
_cell.angle_alpha   90.00
_cell.angle_beta   90.00
_cell.angle_gamma   90.00
#
_symmetry.space_group_name_H-M   'P 1'
#
loop_
_entity.id
_entity.type
_entity.pdbx_description
1 polymer ?
#
loop_
_entity_poly.entity_id
_entity_poly.type
_entity_poly.pdbx_seq_one_letter_code
_entity_poly.pdbx_strand_id
1 'polypeptide(L)'
;AYNKGDYADALKYFGLFVDVVNEPIFADDESLKADTLNALYACYATLAANMLKDKDAVIKYGTIGKEDKSEGYRALMCLAEAYGDKETGDSIKWLEVIKEGTEKFPQQEYFVGNIMDYYIQKGMVDEGLAQINKLLATNETPYFLYVKGILQFEKKQYDDAIATFNKIIANGGDLVAEAYAKIGDCYFFPAQIVVEENSELAIDNPKYNENENQIKALYEKAKPFYEKAKELKPDNNTLWGNYLLNIYWKLNRAEYDSLEKELGL
;
A
#
# COMPACT_ATOMS: atom_id res chain seq x y z
N ALA A 1 -13.94 4.21 29.58
CA ALA A 1 -12.70 3.43 29.61
C ALA A 1 -11.88 3.68 28.34
N TYR A 2 -12.29 3.20 27.17
CA TYR A 2 -11.48 3.28 25.93
C TYR A 2 -10.99 4.70 25.61
N ASN A 3 -11.88 5.68 25.57
CA ASN A 3 -11.54 7.09 25.28
C ASN A 3 -10.63 7.76 26.34
N LYS A 4 -10.46 7.15 27.51
CA LYS A 4 -9.56 7.61 28.58
C LYS A 4 -8.23 6.84 28.60
N GLY A 5 -8.00 5.93 27.65
CA GLY A 5 -6.80 5.10 27.59
C GLY A 5 -6.79 3.92 28.56
N ASP A 6 -7.91 3.63 29.22
CA ASP A 6 -8.05 2.46 30.10
C ASP A 6 -8.51 1.26 29.28
N TYR A 7 -7.55 0.66 28.59
CA TYR A 7 -7.82 -0.46 27.68
C TYR A 7 -8.12 -1.77 28.41
N ALA A 8 -7.59 -1.95 29.62
CA ALA A 8 -7.87 -3.16 30.43
C ALA A 8 -9.34 -3.19 30.86
N ASP A 9 -9.86 -2.08 31.39
CA ASP A 9 -11.28 -1.98 31.73
C ASP A 9 -12.17 -2.05 30.48
N ALA A 10 -11.74 -1.44 29.35
CA ALA A 10 -12.47 -1.52 28.10
C ALA A 10 -12.58 -2.98 27.62
N LEU A 11 -11.47 -3.72 27.59
CA LEU A 11 -11.47 -5.13 27.22
C LEU A 11 -12.36 -5.95 28.18
N LYS A 12 -12.24 -5.72 29.48
CA LYS A 12 -13.04 -6.43 30.50
C LYS A 12 -14.53 -6.25 30.27
N TYR A 13 -15.02 -5.01 30.11
CA TYR A 13 -16.46 -4.77 30.05
C TYR A 13 -17.07 -5.10 28.68
N PHE A 14 -16.39 -4.75 27.58
CA PHE A 14 -16.85 -5.15 26.25
C PHE A 14 -16.75 -6.66 26.04
N GLY A 15 -15.64 -7.26 26.50
CA GLY A 15 -15.47 -8.71 26.43
C GLY A 15 -16.51 -9.47 27.24
N LEU A 16 -16.81 -9.02 28.49
CA LEU A 16 -17.84 -9.62 29.30
C LEU A 16 -19.22 -9.59 28.64
N PHE A 17 -19.58 -8.44 28.01
CA PHE A 17 -20.84 -8.35 27.27
C PHE A 17 -20.91 -9.39 26.16
N VAL A 18 -19.86 -9.46 25.33
CA VAL A 18 -19.79 -10.40 24.21
C VAL A 18 -19.82 -11.85 24.70
N ASP A 19 -19.07 -12.16 25.74
CA ASP A 19 -19.00 -13.52 26.31
C ASP A 19 -20.36 -13.97 26.85
N VAL A 20 -21.07 -13.11 27.59
CA VAL A 20 -22.40 -13.43 28.13
C VAL A 20 -23.43 -13.65 27.02
N VAL A 21 -23.47 -12.78 26.02
CA VAL A 21 -24.42 -12.89 24.89
C VAL A 21 -24.19 -14.16 24.06
N ASN A 22 -22.95 -14.62 23.97
CA ASN A 22 -22.60 -15.83 23.22
C ASN A 22 -22.56 -17.11 24.05
N GLU A 23 -23.01 -17.08 25.33
CA GLU A 23 -23.13 -18.28 26.15
C GLU A 23 -24.21 -19.24 25.60
N PRO A 24 -23.96 -20.57 25.62
CA PRO A 24 -24.88 -21.54 25.03
C PRO A 24 -26.31 -21.48 25.59
N ILE A 25 -26.50 -21.00 26.82
CA ILE A 25 -27.81 -20.85 27.47
C ILE A 25 -28.71 -19.82 26.73
N PHE A 26 -28.09 -18.90 25.98
CA PHE A 26 -28.79 -17.86 25.20
C PHE A 26 -28.87 -18.20 23.72
N ALA A 27 -28.40 -19.38 23.30
CA ALA A 27 -28.32 -19.76 21.88
C ALA A 27 -29.66 -19.69 21.14
N ASP A 28 -30.78 -19.88 21.84
CA ASP A 28 -32.14 -19.86 21.29
C ASP A 28 -32.87 -18.52 21.53
N ASP A 29 -32.21 -17.53 22.12
CA ASP A 29 -32.82 -16.22 22.38
C ASP A 29 -32.74 -15.35 21.11
N GLU A 30 -33.85 -15.27 20.38
CA GLU A 30 -33.95 -14.49 19.14
C GLU A 30 -33.74 -12.98 19.38
N SER A 31 -34.02 -12.46 20.59
CA SER A 31 -33.79 -11.04 20.89
C SER A 31 -32.29 -10.72 20.97
N LEU A 32 -31.49 -11.63 21.48
CA LEU A 32 -30.04 -11.49 21.54
C LEU A 32 -29.36 -11.74 20.19
N LYS A 33 -29.89 -12.66 19.38
CA LYS A 33 -29.44 -12.86 17.99
C LYS A 33 -29.68 -11.64 17.10
N ALA A 34 -30.77 -10.91 17.36
CA ALA A 34 -31.09 -9.67 16.66
C ALA A 34 -30.29 -8.46 17.17
N ASP A 35 -29.51 -8.60 18.27
CA ASP A 35 -28.75 -7.51 18.84
C ASP A 35 -27.55 -7.15 17.95
N THR A 36 -27.65 -6.03 17.27
CA THR A 36 -26.59 -5.48 16.41
C THR A 36 -25.38 -4.96 17.22
N LEU A 37 -25.50 -4.81 18.55
CA LEU A 37 -24.43 -4.29 19.41
C LEU A 37 -23.38 -5.35 19.73
N ASN A 38 -23.70 -6.65 19.61
CA ASN A 38 -22.75 -7.73 19.91
C ASN A 38 -21.50 -7.62 19.03
N ALA A 39 -21.66 -7.51 17.72
CA ALA A 39 -20.52 -7.36 16.80
C ALA A 39 -19.77 -6.04 17.04
N LEU A 40 -20.48 -4.95 17.30
CA LEU A 40 -19.87 -3.64 17.59
C LEU A 40 -19.03 -3.70 18.88
N TYR A 41 -19.56 -4.29 19.96
CA TYR A 41 -18.83 -4.39 21.22
C TYR A 41 -17.68 -5.39 21.12
N ALA A 42 -17.82 -6.45 20.33
CA ALA A 42 -16.70 -7.33 20.00
C ALA A 42 -15.59 -6.60 19.24
N CYS A 43 -15.95 -5.69 18.31
CA CYS A 43 -14.98 -4.83 17.66
C CYS A 43 -14.24 -3.95 18.68
N TYR A 44 -14.93 -3.29 19.61
CA TYR A 44 -14.29 -2.50 20.66
C TYR A 44 -13.43 -3.32 21.63
N ALA A 45 -13.85 -4.53 21.97
CA ALA A 45 -13.02 -5.46 22.73
C ALA A 45 -11.74 -5.82 21.98
N THR A 46 -11.85 -6.08 20.67
CA THR A 46 -10.69 -6.35 19.79
C THR A 46 -9.71 -5.20 19.76
N LEU A 47 -10.19 -3.97 19.61
CA LEU A 47 -9.33 -2.78 19.62
C LEU A 47 -8.62 -2.59 20.97
N ALA A 48 -9.34 -2.83 22.09
CA ALA A 48 -8.74 -2.75 23.41
C ALA A 48 -7.68 -3.85 23.62
N ALA A 49 -7.96 -5.08 23.18
CA ALA A 49 -7.02 -6.20 23.21
C ALA A 49 -5.76 -5.91 22.37
N ASN A 50 -5.92 -5.31 21.20
CA ASN A 50 -4.80 -4.93 20.33
C ASN A 50 -3.89 -3.89 21.00
N MET A 51 -4.46 -2.89 21.65
CA MET A 51 -3.71 -1.91 22.43
C MET A 51 -2.94 -2.52 23.62
N LEU A 52 -3.45 -3.61 24.17
CA LEU A 52 -2.80 -4.40 25.25
C LEU A 52 -1.83 -5.45 24.71
N LYS A 53 -1.74 -5.63 23.38
CA LYS A 53 -0.98 -6.70 22.73
C LYS A 53 -1.42 -8.12 23.14
N ASP A 54 -2.68 -8.29 23.52
CA ASP A 54 -3.28 -9.57 23.85
C ASP A 54 -3.80 -10.24 22.57
N LYS A 55 -2.94 -11.02 21.94
CA LYS A 55 -3.21 -11.67 20.65
C LYS A 55 -4.40 -12.64 20.74
N ASP A 56 -4.53 -13.39 21.84
CA ASP A 56 -5.60 -14.37 21.98
C ASP A 56 -6.95 -13.66 22.09
N ALA A 57 -7.03 -12.58 22.86
CA ALA A 57 -8.22 -11.76 22.94
C ALA A 57 -8.55 -11.06 21.60
N VAL A 58 -7.53 -10.59 20.85
CA VAL A 58 -7.72 -10.05 19.49
C VAL A 58 -8.36 -11.08 18.58
N ILE A 59 -7.88 -12.32 18.58
CA ILE A 59 -8.44 -13.39 17.74
C ILE A 59 -9.85 -13.74 18.20
N LYS A 60 -10.05 -13.91 19.52
CA LYS A 60 -11.36 -14.28 20.10
C LYS A 60 -12.44 -13.28 19.71
N TYR A 61 -12.23 -12.00 20.04
CA TYR A 61 -13.26 -10.97 19.82
C TYR A 61 -13.28 -10.46 18.37
N GLY A 62 -12.13 -10.44 17.68
CA GLY A 62 -12.03 -9.99 16.32
C GLY A 62 -12.84 -10.84 15.33
N THR A 63 -12.92 -12.15 15.56
CA THR A 63 -13.74 -13.08 14.75
C THR A 63 -15.24 -12.79 14.83
N ILE A 64 -15.70 -12.17 15.92
CA ILE A 64 -17.08 -11.71 16.08
C ILE A 64 -17.21 -10.26 15.58
N GLY A 65 -16.28 -9.40 16.00
CA GLY A 65 -16.30 -7.96 15.70
C GLY A 65 -16.20 -7.61 14.22
N LYS A 66 -15.58 -8.48 13.41
CA LYS A 66 -15.48 -8.30 11.94
C LYS A 66 -16.84 -8.34 11.23
N GLU A 67 -17.90 -8.81 11.88
CA GLU A 67 -19.26 -8.85 11.32
C GLU A 67 -20.00 -7.53 11.49
N ASP A 68 -19.48 -6.55 12.26
CA ASP A 68 -20.06 -5.22 12.31
C ASP A 68 -19.93 -4.51 10.96
N LYS A 69 -21.06 -3.97 10.45
CA LYS A 69 -21.14 -3.40 9.11
C LYS A 69 -20.38 -2.08 8.96
N SER A 70 -20.21 -1.35 10.06
CA SER A 70 -19.59 0.00 10.06
C SER A 70 -18.16 -0.02 10.57
N GLU A 71 -17.88 -0.75 11.64
CA GLU A 71 -16.59 -0.76 12.36
C GLU A 71 -15.80 -2.05 12.18
N GLY A 72 -16.40 -3.10 11.59
CA GLY A 72 -15.80 -4.42 11.43
C GLY A 72 -14.46 -4.42 10.67
N TYR A 73 -14.22 -3.42 9.81
CA TYR A 73 -12.92 -3.24 9.17
C TYR A 73 -11.79 -3.07 10.17
N ARG A 74 -12.05 -2.44 11.33
CA ARG A 74 -11.03 -2.23 12.39
C ARG A 74 -10.67 -3.55 13.07
N ALA A 75 -11.68 -4.40 13.31
CA ALA A 75 -11.46 -5.75 13.86
C ALA A 75 -10.65 -6.61 12.86
N LEU A 76 -10.96 -6.54 11.55
CA LEU A 76 -10.19 -7.22 10.51
C LEU A 76 -8.74 -6.70 10.43
N MET A 77 -8.50 -5.39 10.60
CA MET A 77 -7.14 -4.84 10.65
C MET A 77 -6.35 -5.41 11.84
N CYS A 78 -6.95 -5.48 13.03
CA CYS A 78 -6.31 -6.08 14.21
C CYS A 78 -6.05 -7.59 14.00
N LEU A 79 -6.99 -8.33 13.40
CA LEU A 79 -6.79 -9.73 13.04
C LEU A 79 -5.65 -9.90 12.04
N ALA A 80 -5.58 -9.05 11.02
CA ALA A 80 -4.48 -9.07 10.05
C ALA A 80 -3.13 -8.80 10.73
N GLU A 81 -3.06 -7.84 11.65
CA GLU A 81 -1.86 -7.58 12.45
C GLU A 81 -1.48 -8.80 13.30
N ALA A 82 -2.44 -9.42 13.99
CA ALA A 82 -2.21 -10.59 14.82
C ALA A 82 -1.74 -11.82 14.01
N TYR A 83 -2.29 -12.05 12.81
CA TYR A 83 -1.88 -13.14 11.94
C TYR A 83 -0.65 -12.82 11.09
N GLY A 84 -0.34 -11.55 10.86
CA GLY A 84 0.85 -11.10 10.13
C GLY A 84 2.12 -11.03 10.95
N ASP A 85 2.06 -11.34 12.26
CA ASP A 85 3.22 -11.36 13.14
C ASP A 85 4.32 -12.31 12.65
N LYS A 86 5.57 -11.84 12.65
CA LYS A 86 6.69 -12.58 12.04
C LYS A 86 7.07 -13.86 12.80
N GLU A 87 6.83 -13.90 14.10
CA GLU A 87 7.26 -15.00 14.96
C GLU A 87 6.13 -16.03 15.20
N THR A 88 4.92 -15.51 15.36
CA THR A 88 3.76 -16.32 15.78
C THR A 88 2.60 -16.25 14.78
N GLY A 89 2.84 -15.67 13.61
CA GLY A 89 1.82 -15.43 12.60
C GLY A 89 1.38 -16.67 11.84
N ASP A 90 0.25 -16.53 11.16
CA ASP A 90 -0.33 -17.51 10.25
C ASP A 90 -0.63 -16.83 8.92
N SER A 91 0.27 -17.02 7.95
CA SER A 91 0.19 -16.35 6.65
C SER A 91 -1.06 -16.75 5.85
N ILE A 92 -1.63 -17.94 6.10
CA ILE A 92 -2.86 -18.39 5.43
C ILE A 92 -4.03 -17.59 5.98
N LYS A 93 -4.18 -17.53 7.30
CA LYS A 93 -5.23 -16.75 7.96
C LYS A 93 -5.08 -15.26 7.70
N TRP A 94 -3.85 -14.75 7.68
CA TRP A 94 -3.59 -13.37 7.28
C TRP A 94 -4.18 -13.07 5.90
N LEU A 95 -3.90 -13.92 4.91
CA LEU A 95 -4.40 -13.74 3.56
C LEU A 95 -5.93 -13.83 3.48
N GLU A 96 -6.53 -14.75 4.24
CA GLU A 96 -8.00 -14.87 4.34
C GLU A 96 -8.62 -13.58 4.89
N VAL A 97 -8.06 -13.04 5.97
CA VAL A 97 -8.51 -11.78 6.59
C VAL A 97 -8.35 -10.59 5.64
N ILE A 98 -7.22 -10.49 4.92
CA ILE A 98 -7.01 -9.42 3.94
C ILE A 98 -8.02 -9.52 2.79
N LYS A 99 -8.27 -10.72 2.26
CA LYS A 99 -9.29 -10.94 1.21
C LYS A 99 -10.68 -10.56 1.71
N GLU A 100 -11.06 -11.03 2.89
CA GLU A 100 -12.36 -10.69 3.50
C GLU A 100 -12.51 -9.17 3.68
N GLY A 101 -11.46 -8.49 4.16
CA GLY A 101 -11.44 -7.03 4.30
C GLY A 101 -11.59 -6.30 2.98
N THR A 102 -10.93 -6.78 1.91
CA THR A 102 -11.05 -6.20 0.57
C THR A 102 -12.46 -6.36 -0.01
N GLU A 103 -13.15 -7.47 0.29
CA GLU A 103 -14.50 -7.74 -0.18
C GLU A 103 -15.58 -6.98 0.61
N LYS A 104 -15.49 -7.01 1.95
CA LYS A 104 -16.50 -6.37 2.82
C LYS A 104 -16.34 -4.84 2.90
N PHE A 105 -15.10 -4.36 2.83
CA PHE A 105 -14.75 -2.94 3.03
C PHE A 105 -13.81 -2.44 1.92
N PRO A 106 -14.26 -2.47 0.65
CA PRO A 106 -13.43 -2.12 -0.51
C PRO A 106 -12.91 -0.68 -0.51
N GLN A 107 -13.53 0.22 0.28
CA GLN A 107 -13.08 1.61 0.47
C GLN A 107 -11.90 1.74 1.42
N GLN A 108 -11.54 0.69 2.16
CA GLN A 108 -10.41 0.71 3.09
C GLN A 108 -9.12 0.39 2.36
N GLU A 109 -8.30 1.42 2.12
CA GLU A 109 -7.02 1.33 1.40
C GLU A 109 -6.06 0.31 2.01
N TYR A 110 -6.12 0.11 3.32
CA TYR A 110 -5.31 -0.88 4.04
C TYR A 110 -5.42 -2.29 3.43
N PHE A 111 -6.62 -2.78 3.20
CA PHE A 111 -6.80 -4.14 2.65
C PHE A 111 -6.39 -4.21 1.18
N VAL A 112 -6.76 -3.19 0.41
CA VAL A 112 -6.40 -3.11 -1.02
C VAL A 112 -4.89 -3.06 -1.18
N GLY A 113 -4.18 -2.24 -0.40
CA GLY A 113 -2.72 -2.17 -0.43
C GLY A 113 -2.08 -3.52 -0.12
N ASN A 114 -2.46 -4.14 1.01
CA ASN A 114 -1.87 -5.41 1.43
C ASN A 114 -2.12 -6.55 0.44
N ILE A 115 -3.32 -6.66 -0.16
CA ILE A 115 -3.59 -7.71 -1.14
C ILE A 115 -2.82 -7.49 -2.45
N MET A 116 -2.63 -6.24 -2.87
CA MET A 116 -1.85 -5.93 -4.07
C MET A 116 -0.35 -6.18 -3.86
N ASP A 117 0.18 -5.81 -2.70
CA ASP A 117 1.57 -6.16 -2.31
C ASP A 117 1.79 -7.67 -2.32
N TYR A 118 0.82 -8.43 -1.79
CA TYR A 118 0.87 -9.89 -1.86
C TYR A 118 0.91 -10.41 -3.30
N TYR A 119 0.06 -9.88 -4.19
CA TYR A 119 0.06 -10.30 -5.60
C TYR A 119 1.38 -9.97 -6.29
N ILE A 120 1.96 -8.79 -6.04
CA ILE A 120 3.26 -8.39 -6.59
C ILE A 120 4.35 -9.35 -6.10
N GLN A 121 4.44 -9.60 -4.79
CA GLN A 121 5.46 -10.48 -4.20
C GLN A 121 5.35 -11.93 -4.70
N LYS A 122 4.16 -12.40 -5.04
CA LYS A 122 3.92 -13.74 -5.60
C LYS A 122 4.01 -13.81 -7.14
N GLY A 123 4.27 -12.69 -7.80
CA GLY A 123 4.27 -12.62 -9.27
C GLY A 123 2.88 -12.76 -9.90
N MET A 124 1.81 -12.59 -9.11
CA MET A 124 0.40 -12.71 -9.51
C MET A 124 -0.17 -11.35 -9.93
N VAL A 125 0.60 -10.61 -10.75
CA VAL A 125 0.25 -9.22 -11.10
C VAL A 125 -1.02 -9.14 -11.95
N ASP A 126 -1.30 -10.16 -12.75
CA ASP A 126 -2.52 -10.22 -13.58
C ASP A 126 -3.79 -10.33 -12.72
N GLU A 127 -3.75 -11.13 -11.65
CA GLU A 127 -4.83 -11.25 -10.68
C GLU A 127 -5.03 -9.92 -9.94
N GLY A 128 -3.96 -9.26 -9.56
CA GLY A 128 -3.99 -7.92 -8.98
C GLY A 128 -4.65 -6.90 -9.90
N LEU A 129 -4.27 -6.88 -11.19
CA LEU A 129 -4.88 -6.01 -12.19
C LEU A 129 -6.37 -6.32 -12.41
N ALA A 130 -6.75 -7.59 -12.42
CA ALA A 130 -8.16 -7.97 -12.54
C ALA A 130 -8.98 -7.47 -11.35
N GLN A 131 -8.45 -7.59 -10.14
CA GLN A 131 -9.13 -7.13 -8.93
C GLN A 131 -9.22 -5.61 -8.84
N ILE A 132 -8.12 -4.88 -9.07
CA ILE A 132 -8.15 -3.42 -9.00
C ILE A 132 -9.08 -2.81 -10.07
N ASN A 133 -9.18 -3.43 -11.25
CA ASN A 133 -10.11 -2.99 -12.27
C ASN A 133 -11.59 -3.18 -11.86
N LYS A 134 -11.93 -4.22 -11.07
CA LYS A 134 -13.27 -4.37 -10.50
C LYS A 134 -13.58 -3.27 -9.48
N LEU A 135 -12.61 -2.94 -8.63
CA LEU A 135 -12.76 -1.86 -7.65
C LEU A 135 -12.95 -0.51 -8.35
N LEU A 136 -12.14 -0.21 -9.35
CA LEU A 136 -12.22 1.01 -10.15
C LEU A 136 -13.55 1.14 -10.91
N ALA A 137 -14.17 0.04 -11.33
CA ALA A 137 -15.48 0.05 -11.99
C ALA A 137 -16.62 0.49 -11.06
N THR A 138 -16.45 0.34 -9.74
CA THR A 138 -17.45 0.73 -8.74
C THR A 138 -17.11 2.06 -8.06
N ASN A 139 -15.81 2.35 -7.89
CA ASN A 139 -15.34 3.54 -7.22
C ASN A 139 -13.94 3.94 -7.74
N GLU A 140 -13.88 4.97 -8.59
CA GLU A 140 -12.60 5.48 -9.08
C GLU A 140 -12.01 6.48 -8.08
N THR A 141 -11.05 6.03 -7.28
CA THR A 141 -10.29 6.89 -6.37
C THR A 141 -8.86 7.11 -6.87
N PRO A 142 -8.20 8.23 -6.52
CA PRO A 142 -6.78 8.44 -6.81
C PRO A 142 -5.89 7.31 -6.29
N TYR A 143 -6.21 6.74 -5.12
CA TYR A 143 -5.47 5.62 -4.54
C TYR A 143 -5.59 4.35 -5.40
N PHE A 144 -6.79 3.99 -5.86
CA PHE A 144 -6.96 2.81 -6.72
C PHE A 144 -6.30 2.98 -8.09
N LEU A 145 -6.33 4.20 -8.65
CA LEU A 145 -5.55 4.51 -9.84
C LEU A 145 -4.04 4.37 -9.58
N TYR A 146 -3.56 4.85 -8.44
CA TYR A 146 -2.16 4.73 -8.05
C TYR A 146 -1.73 3.26 -7.97
N VAL A 147 -2.50 2.44 -7.28
CA VAL A 147 -2.27 0.98 -7.18
C VAL A 147 -2.27 0.32 -8.56
N LYS A 148 -3.24 0.66 -9.43
CA LYS A 148 -3.27 0.16 -10.81
C LYS A 148 -2.01 0.53 -11.58
N GLY A 149 -1.57 1.78 -11.49
CA GLY A 149 -0.34 2.23 -12.13
C GLY A 149 0.89 1.47 -11.66
N ILE A 150 1.00 1.16 -10.35
CA ILE A 150 2.07 0.31 -9.80
C ILE A 150 2.02 -1.10 -10.41
N LEU A 151 0.87 -1.74 -10.46
CA LEU A 151 0.74 -3.09 -11.05
C LEU A 151 1.10 -3.10 -12.54
N GLN A 152 0.72 -2.07 -13.28
CA GLN A 152 1.11 -1.91 -14.70
C GLN A 152 2.63 -1.71 -14.82
N PHE A 153 3.24 -0.91 -13.95
CA PHE A 153 4.69 -0.73 -13.89
C PHE A 153 5.42 -2.05 -13.62
N GLU A 154 4.98 -2.85 -12.63
CA GLU A 154 5.54 -4.16 -12.32
C GLU A 154 5.47 -5.13 -13.52
N LYS A 155 4.42 -5.01 -14.31
CA LYS A 155 4.27 -5.73 -15.60
C LYS A 155 5.11 -5.16 -16.74
N LYS A 156 5.88 -4.09 -16.50
CA LYS A 156 6.62 -3.33 -17.52
C LYS A 156 5.74 -2.73 -18.63
N GLN A 157 4.45 -2.54 -18.33
CA GLN A 157 3.50 -1.84 -19.19
C GLN A 157 3.62 -0.32 -18.93
N TYR A 158 4.80 0.24 -19.22
CA TYR A 158 5.17 1.61 -18.83
C TYR A 158 4.23 2.67 -19.42
N ASP A 159 3.83 2.54 -20.68
CA ASP A 159 2.93 3.51 -21.33
C ASP A 159 1.53 3.50 -20.67
N ASP A 160 1.01 2.32 -20.32
CA ASP A 160 -0.26 2.20 -19.60
C ASP A 160 -0.16 2.78 -18.19
N ALA A 161 0.95 2.52 -17.49
CA ALA A 161 1.23 3.08 -16.16
C ALA A 161 1.28 4.62 -16.22
N ILE A 162 2.00 5.20 -17.19
CA ILE A 162 2.07 6.65 -17.42
C ILE A 162 0.66 7.21 -17.66
N ALA A 163 -0.14 6.57 -18.51
CA ALA A 163 -1.51 7.01 -18.79
C ALA A 163 -2.38 6.98 -17.51
N THR A 164 -2.19 5.96 -16.66
CA THR A 164 -2.93 5.83 -15.40
C THR A 164 -2.48 6.90 -14.38
N PHE A 165 -1.19 7.14 -14.21
CA PHE A 165 -0.69 8.19 -13.32
C PHE A 165 -1.06 9.59 -13.79
N ASN A 166 -1.12 9.84 -15.10
CA ASN A 166 -1.60 11.10 -15.65
C ASN A 166 -3.07 11.40 -15.29
N LYS A 167 -3.93 10.39 -15.11
CA LYS A 167 -5.28 10.61 -14.58
C LYS A 167 -5.26 11.16 -13.15
N ILE A 168 -4.34 10.66 -12.29
CA ILE A 168 -4.18 11.18 -10.92
C ILE A 168 -3.75 12.64 -10.97
N ILE A 169 -2.79 13.00 -11.83
CA ILE A 169 -2.32 14.37 -11.98
C ILE A 169 -3.46 15.28 -12.45
N ALA A 170 -4.26 14.84 -13.40
CA ALA A 170 -5.40 15.61 -13.90
C ALA A 170 -6.50 15.83 -12.87
N ASN A 171 -6.73 14.84 -11.99
CA ASN A 171 -7.72 14.92 -10.90
C ASN A 171 -7.21 15.77 -9.72
N GLY A 172 -5.91 15.98 -9.58
CA GLY A 172 -5.31 16.67 -8.45
C GLY A 172 -5.30 15.85 -7.15
N GLY A 173 -4.96 16.49 -6.03
CA GLY A 173 -4.97 15.89 -4.69
C GLY A 173 -3.60 15.43 -4.19
N ASP A 174 -3.60 14.67 -3.09
CA ASP A 174 -2.41 14.38 -2.29
C ASP A 174 -1.39 13.44 -2.97
N LEU A 175 -1.82 12.64 -3.96
CA LEU A 175 -0.98 11.67 -4.67
C LEU A 175 -0.33 12.23 -5.95
N VAL A 176 -0.47 13.53 -6.24
CA VAL A 176 0.06 14.14 -7.47
C VAL A 176 1.59 14.07 -7.52
N ALA A 177 2.28 14.33 -6.42
CA ALA A 177 3.73 14.25 -6.38
C ALA A 177 4.24 12.82 -6.58
N GLU A 178 3.59 11.85 -5.94
CA GLU A 178 3.86 10.42 -6.11
C GLU A 178 3.60 9.98 -7.55
N ALA A 179 2.52 10.45 -8.17
CA ALA A 179 2.21 10.13 -9.56
C ALA A 179 3.31 10.67 -10.52
N TYR A 180 3.79 11.90 -10.29
CA TYR A 180 4.93 12.43 -11.04
C TYR A 180 6.18 11.56 -10.85
N ALA A 181 6.54 11.21 -9.62
CA ALA A 181 7.69 10.35 -9.34
C ALA A 181 7.55 8.99 -10.06
N LYS A 182 6.37 8.37 -10.03
CA LYS A 182 6.10 7.09 -10.71
C LYS A 182 6.15 7.18 -12.23
N ILE A 183 5.78 8.29 -12.84
CA ILE A 183 6.03 8.52 -14.27
C ILE A 183 7.54 8.61 -14.52
N GLY A 184 8.29 9.29 -13.65
CA GLY A 184 9.75 9.29 -13.68
C GLY A 184 10.33 7.88 -13.65
N ASP A 185 9.82 7.01 -12.75
CA ASP A 185 10.20 5.61 -12.63
C ASP A 185 10.02 4.84 -13.96
N CYS A 186 8.92 5.10 -14.68
CA CYS A 186 8.62 4.45 -15.96
C CYS A 186 9.67 4.74 -17.06
N TYR A 187 10.44 5.79 -16.94
CA TYR A 187 11.57 6.09 -17.84
C TYR A 187 12.91 5.73 -17.21
N PHE A 188 13.06 5.92 -15.90
CA PHE A 188 14.30 5.69 -15.17
C PHE A 188 14.68 4.21 -15.12
N PHE A 189 13.77 3.32 -14.75
CA PHE A 189 14.08 1.89 -14.61
C PHE A 189 14.42 1.20 -15.93
N PRO A 190 13.75 1.49 -17.06
CA PRO A 190 14.24 1.04 -18.38
C PRO A 190 15.66 1.52 -18.70
N ALA A 191 16.03 2.74 -18.29
CA ALA A 191 17.41 3.22 -18.48
C ALA A 191 18.40 2.42 -17.63
N GLN A 192 18.05 2.04 -16.38
CA GLN A 192 18.90 1.21 -15.53
C GLN A 192 19.18 -0.17 -16.16
N ILE A 193 18.20 -0.79 -16.80
CA ILE A 193 18.41 -2.05 -17.55
C ILE A 193 19.48 -1.87 -18.62
N VAL A 194 19.40 -0.76 -19.38
CA VAL A 194 20.40 -0.48 -20.42
C VAL A 194 21.78 -0.14 -19.81
N VAL A 195 21.81 0.50 -18.61
CA VAL A 195 23.06 0.75 -17.87
C VAL A 195 23.73 -0.58 -17.49
N GLU A 196 22.96 -1.53 -16.97
CA GLU A 196 23.47 -2.88 -16.62
C GLU A 196 24.01 -3.59 -17.85
N GLU A 197 23.25 -3.62 -18.96
CA GLU A 197 23.71 -4.20 -20.22
C GLU A 197 24.99 -3.53 -20.73
N ASN A 198 25.10 -2.20 -20.58
CA ASN A 198 26.23 -1.44 -21.08
C ASN A 198 27.51 -1.65 -20.24
N SER A 199 27.36 -1.98 -18.96
CA SER A 199 28.50 -2.25 -18.06
C SER A 199 29.30 -3.50 -18.46
N GLU A 200 28.65 -4.43 -19.18
CA GLU A 200 29.29 -5.66 -19.69
C GLU A 200 29.99 -5.47 -21.06
N LEU A 201 29.82 -4.29 -21.68
CA LEU A 201 30.36 -4.03 -23.02
C LEU A 201 31.73 -3.33 -22.93
N ALA A 202 32.64 -3.71 -23.82
CA ALA A 202 33.86 -2.94 -24.03
C ALA A 202 33.54 -1.55 -24.64
N ILE A 203 34.31 -0.53 -24.24
CA ILE A 203 34.07 0.88 -24.64
C ILE A 203 34.13 1.08 -26.17
N ASP A 204 34.92 0.27 -26.86
CA ASP A 204 35.09 0.28 -28.31
C ASP A 204 33.98 -0.50 -29.06
N ASN A 205 33.09 -1.16 -28.33
CA ASN A 205 31.93 -1.83 -28.92
C ASN A 205 30.94 -0.78 -29.47
N PRO A 206 30.52 -0.87 -30.73
CA PRO A 206 29.54 0.08 -31.30
C PRO A 206 28.26 0.20 -30.51
N LYS A 207 27.79 -0.90 -29.90
CA LYS A 207 26.58 -0.95 -29.07
C LYS A 207 26.74 -0.11 -27.77
N TYR A 208 27.99 0.06 -27.29
CA TYR A 208 28.25 0.88 -26.09
C TYR A 208 27.74 2.31 -26.27
N ASN A 209 28.10 2.94 -27.39
CA ASN A 209 27.69 4.32 -27.67
C ASN A 209 26.18 4.43 -27.98
N GLU A 210 25.59 3.43 -28.60
CA GLU A 210 24.14 3.38 -28.83
C GLU A 210 23.38 3.31 -27.49
N ASN A 211 23.80 2.44 -26.60
CA ASN A 211 23.24 2.31 -25.24
C ASN A 211 23.43 3.61 -24.45
N GLU A 212 24.60 4.25 -24.50
CA GLU A 212 24.84 5.54 -23.86
C GLU A 212 23.84 6.63 -24.33
N ASN A 213 23.54 6.68 -25.62
CA ASN A 213 22.56 7.60 -26.15
C ASN A 213 21.14 7.26 -25.71
N GLN A 214 20.80 5.97 -25.63
CA GLN A 214 19.50 5.50 -25.13
C GLN A 214 19.32 5.85 -23.65
N ILE A 215 20.33 5.60 -22.80
CA ILE A 215 20.32 5.95 -21.37
C ILE A 215 20.07 7.45 -21.21
N LYS A 216 20.82 8.29 -21.92
CA LYS A 216 20.65 9.75 -21.86
C LYS A 216 19.24 10.17 -22.29
N ALA A 217 18.71 9.63 -23.38
CA ALA A 217 17.38 9.95 -23.85
C ALA A 217 16.27 9.55 -22.85
N LEU A 218 16.42 8.43 -22.16
CA LEU A 218 15.49 8.00 -21.13
C LEU A 218 15.59 8.88 -19.88
N TYR A 219 16.79 9.24 -19.45
CA TYR A 219 16.99 10.15 -18.32
C TYR A 219 16.47 11.56 -18.60
N GLU A 220 16.66 12.10 -19.83
CA GLU A 220 16.05 13.37 -20.23
C GLU A 220 14.52 13.33 -20.15
N LYS A 221 13.90 12.19 -20.44
CA LYS A 221 12.46 12.01 -20.25
C LYS A 221 12.05 11.91 -18.79
N ALA A 222 12.83 11.22 -17.94
CA ALA A 222 12.54 11.04 -16.52
C ALA A 222 12.71 12.34 -15.71
N LYS A 223 13.73 13.14 -16.04
CA LYS A 223 14.16 14.35 -15.33
C LYS A 223 13.00 15.28 -14.94
N PRO A 224 12.17 15.79 -15.87
CA PRO A 224 11.13 16.77 -15.55
C PRO A 224 10.07 16.24 -14.57
N PHE A 225 9.84 14.94 -14.55
CA PHE A 225 8.87 14.31 -13.64
C PHE A 225 9.38 14.29 -12.20
N TYR A 226 10.63 13.93 -12.00
CA TYR A 226 11.23 13.98 -10.66
C TYR A 226 11.45 15.41 -10.16
N GLU A 227 11.80 16.35 -11.05
CA GLU A 227 11.87 17.77 -10.71
C GLU A 227 10.49 18.30 -10.26
N LYS A 228 9.42 17.85 -10.91
CA LYS A 228 8.06 18.22 -10.50
C LYS A 228 7.65 17.57 -9.18
N ALA A 229 8.04 16.33 -8.94
CA ALA A 229 7.84 15.68 -7.63
C ALA A 229 8.59 16.43 -6.51
N LYS A 230 9.84 16.87 -6.76
CA LYS A 230 10.64 17.71 -5.87
C LYS A 230 9.95 19.05 -5.56
N GLU A 231 9.46 19.73 -6.62
CA GLU A 231 8.74 21.02 -6.46
C GLU A 231 7.52 20.88 -5.56
N LEU A 232 6.76 19.78 -5.69
CA LEU A 232 5.52 19.54 -4.94
C LEU A 232 5.76 19.02 -3.52
N LYS A 233 6.79 18.20 -3.30
CA LYS A 233 7.16 17.62 -1.99
C LYS A 233 8.68 17.69 -1.76
N PRO A 234 9.24 18.89 -1.56
CA PRO A 234 10.69 19.08 -1.40
C PRO A 234 11.26 18.33 -0.18
N ASP A 235 10.49 18.20 0.90
CA ASP A 235 10.93 17.52 2.12
C ASP A 235 10.89 15.98 2.01
N ASN A 236 10.23 15.43 0.98
CA ASN A 236 10.17 13.99 0.75
C ASN A 236 11.17 13.55 -0.32
N ASN A 237 12.46 13.63 -0.01
CA ASN A 237 13.53 13.29 -0.95
C ASN A 237 13.55 11.81 -1.38
N THR A 238 12.82 10.93 -0.72
CA THR A 238 12.70 9.52 -1.15
C THR A 238 12.00 9.39 -2.50
N LEU A 239 11.16 10.37 -2.87
CA LEU A 239 10.45 10.36 -4.16
C LEU A 239 11.33 10.75 -5.35
N TRP A 240 12.37 11.56 -5.13
CA TRP A 240 13.11 12.21 -6.23
C TRP A 240 14.63 12.26 -6.04
N GLY A 241 15.14 12.23 -4.79
CA GLY A 241 16.52 12.60 -4.48
C GLY A 241 17.56 11.75 -5.19
N ASN A 242 17.60 10.44 -4.93
CA ASN A 242 18.57 9.53 -5.55
C ASN A 242 18.38 9.42 -7.06
N TYR A 243 17.14 9.53 -7.55
CA TYR A 243 16.85 9.48 -8.98
C TYR A 243 17.42 10.69 -9.71
N LEU A 244 17.19 11.90 -9.20
CA LEU A 244 17.75 13.13 -9.76
C LEU A 244 19.27 13.17 -9.64
N LEU A 245 19.87 12.67 -8.56
CA LEU A 245 21.33 12.55 -8.45
C LEU A 245 21.90 11.70 -9.60
N ASN A 246 21.33 10.52 -9.84
CA ASN A 246 21.77 9.66 -10.93
C ASN A 246 21.61 10.33 -12.30
N ILE A 247 20.48 10.97 -12.52
CA ILE A 247 20.16 11.67 -13.77
C ILE A 247 21.14 12.84 -13.96
N TYR A 248 21.33 13.70 -12.96
CA TYR A 248 22.21 14.86 -13.06
C TYR A 248 23.68 14.46 -13.19
N TRP A 249 24.12 13.41 -12.49
CA TRP A 249 25.47 12.88 -12.68
C TRP A 249 25.73 12.48 -14.13
N LYS A 250 24.74 11.88 -14.79
CA LYS A 250 24.87 11.44 -16.20
C LYS A 250 24.70 12.58 -17.20
N LEU A 251 23.80 13.53 -16.95
CA LEU A 251 23.40 14.56 -17.92
C LEU A 251 24.05 15.91 -17.65
N ASN A 252 24.17 16.35 -16.40
CA ASN A 252 24.62 17.69 -16.04
C ASN A 252 25.32 17.73 -14.68
N ARG A 253 26.63 17.90 -14.72
CA ARG A 253 27.48 17.90 -13.52
C ARG A 253 27.20 19.06 -12.56
N ALA A 254 26.88 20.24 -13.07
CA ALA A 254 26.61 21.41 -12.23
C ALA A 254 25.33 21.22 -11.37
N GLU A 255 24.28 20.65 -11.94
CA GLU A 255 23.05 20.31 -11.21
C GLU A 255 23.31 19.19 -10.19
N TYR A 256 24.17 18.21 -10.50
CA TYR A 256 24.59 17.17 -9.61
C TYR A 256 25.24 17.74 -8.34
N ASP A 257 26.29 18.54 -8.49
CA ASP A 257 27.06 19.10 -7.39
C ASP A 257 26.19 19.97 -6.46
N SER A 258 25.20 20.68 -7.03
CA SER A 258 24.22 21.47 -6.29
C SER A 258 23.27 20.60 -5.47
N LEU A 259 22.75 19.52 -6.07
CA LEU A 259 21.78 18.62 -5.43
C LEU A 259 22.47 17.76 -4.34
N GLU A 260 23.66 17.25 -4.60
CA GLU A 260 24.46 16.51 -3.63
C GLU A 260 24.64 17.32 -2.34
N LYS A 261 25.02 18.61 -2.48
CA LYS A 261 25.14 19.52 -1.34
C LYS A 261 23.82 19.82 -0.64
N GLU A 262 22.70 19.95 -1.39
CA GLU A 262 21.35 20.15 -0.84
C GLU A 262 20.94 18.95 0.02
N LEU A 263 21.26 17.72 -0.42
CA LEU A 263 20.94 16.48 0.28
C LEU A 263 21.90 16.15 1.43
N GLY A 264 22.99 16.92 1.59
CA GLY A 264 23.97 16.71 2.65
C GLY A 264 24.88 15.49 2.42
N LEU A 265 25.14 15.14 1.19
CA LEU A 265 25.98 14.02 0.74
C LEU A 265 27.42 14.47 0.44
#